data_72fb4750e59090737ba7f479370d4322
#
_entry.id   72fb4750e59090737ba7f479370d4322
#
_cell.length_a   1.000
_cell.length_b   1.000
_cell.length_c   1.000
_cell.angle_alpha   90.00
_cell.angle_beta   90.00
_cell.angle_gamma   90.00
#
_symmetry.space_group_name_H-M   'P 1'
#
loop_
_entity.id
_entity.type
_entity.pdbx_description
1 polymer ?
#
loop_
_entity_poly.entity_id
_entity_poly.type
_entity_poly.pdbx_seq_one_letter_code
_entity_poly.pdbx_strand_id
1 'polypeptide(L)'
;MEKVKSHESEISVEERLRALYSLQLVDSEIDKIKTLRGELPLEVQDLEDEIAGLETRLGNLKDEVTSLEKNVSKKHNEITDAEALIKKYEEQQKNVRNNREFDSLSKEIEYQNLEIELFNKKIKEFNFQIEEKKVVITESEGALSERKTDLDNKKSELDEIISDTQKEEEGLYKKLETIEEIIEDRLLTAYKRIRANARNGLAVVPVQRDACGGCFNQIPPQRQLDIKSRKKIIVCEYCGRILVDDEIIKEGHL
;
A
#
# COMPACT_ATOMS: atom_id res chain seq x y z
N MET A 1 -60.72 1.07 -36.38
CA MET A 1 -59.47 1.35 -35.69
C MET A 1 -59.20 0.19 -34.74
N GLU A 2 -58.60 -0.87 -35.28
CA GLU A 2 -58.17 -2.05 -34.52
C GLU A 2 -56.87 -1.77 -33.80
N LYS A 3 -56.91 -1.96 -32.49
CA LYS A 3 -55.72 -1.94 -31.67
C LYS A 3 -54.90 -3.19 -31.98
N VAL A 4 -53.77 -3.02 -32.63
CA VAL A 4 -52.70 -4.01 -32.70
C VAL A 4 -52.20 -4.22 -31.25
N LYS A 5 -52.62 -5.32 -30.63
CA LYS A 5 -51.95 -5.83 -29.41
C LYS A 5 -50.61 -6.39 -29.84
N SER A 6 -49.54 -5.69 -29.49
CA SER A 6 -48.19 -6.24 -29.53
C SER A 6 -48.15 -7.48 -28.64
N HIS A 7 -47.84 -8.63 -29.21
CA HIS A 7 -47.46 -9.84 -28.51
C HIS A 7 -46.07 -9.54 -27.85
N GLU A 8 -46.09 -8.98 -26.65
CA GLU A 8 -44.99 -9.15 -25.73
C GLU A 8 -45.00 -10.63 -25.34
N SER A 9 -44.03 -11.39 -25.83
CA SER A 9 -43.80 -12.75 -25.36
C SER A 9 -43.54 -12.66 -23.87
N GLU A 10 -44.47 -13.14 -23.04
CA GLU A 10 -44.29 -13.18 -21.59
C GLU A 10 -43.07 -14.08 -21.28
N ILE A 11 -41.95 -13.43 -20.97
CA ILE A 11 -40.71 -14.10 -20.52
C ILE A 11 -41.08 -14.93 -19.29
N SER A 12 -40.75 -16.22 -19.31
CA SER A 12 -41.01 -17.12 -18.20
C SER A 12 -40.31 -16.70 -16.90
N VAL A 13 -40.86 -17.08 -15.75
CA VAL A 13 -40.24 -16.79 -14.45
C VAL A 13 -38.84 -17.41 -14.36
N GLU A 14 -38.62 -18.56 -14.96
CA GLU A 14 -37.32 -19.22 -15.04
C GLU A 14 -36.34 -18.38 -15.84
N GLU A 15 -36.69 -17.88 -17.01
CA GLU A 15 -35.81 -17.02 -17.81
C GLU A 15 -35.47 -15.72 -17.07
N ARG A 16 -36.42 -15.14 -16.33
CA ARG A 16 -36.16 -13.96 -15.47
C ARG A 16 -35.16 -14.28 -14.35
N LEU A 17 -35.25 -15.44 -13.69
CA LEU A 17 -34.33 -15.89 -12.67
C LEU A 17 -32.92 -16.13 -13.24
N ARG A 18 -32.82 -16.71 -14.45
CA ARG A 18 -31.56 -16.88 -15.18
C ARG A 18 -30.94 -15.55 -15.54
N ALA A 19 -31.73 -14.61 -16.08
CA ALA A 19 -31.25 -13.27 -16.40
C ALA A 19 -30.72 -12.53 -15.15
N LEU A 20 -31.45 -12.60 -14.02
CA LEU A 20 -30.98 -12.01 -12.75
C LEU A 20 -29.68 -12.63 -12.22
N TYR A 21 -29.53 -13.95 -12.38
CA TYR A 21 -28.33 -14.61 -11.96
C TYR A 21 -27.14 -14.25 -12.87
N SER A 22 -27.35 -14.23 -14.19
CA SER A 22 -26.34 -13.77 -15.16
C SER A 22 -25.97 -12.32 -14.94
N LEU A 23 -26.93 -11.44 -14.64
CA LEU A 23 -26.67 -10.05 -14.26
C LEU A 23 -25.75 -9.96 -13.03
N GLN A 24 -26.04 -10.77 -12.00
CA GLN A 24 -25.19 -10.81 -10.80
C GLN A 24 -23.78 -11.29 -11.07
N LEU A 25 -23.59 -12.27 -11.97
CA LEU A 25 -22.24 -12.73 -12.33
C LEU A 25 -21.44 -11.60 -12.96
N VAL A 26 -22.02 -10.90 -13.94
CA VAL A 26 -21.38 -9.75 -14.61
C VAL A 26 -21.07 -8.64 -13.60
N ASP A 27 -22.04 -8.29 -12.78
CA ASP A 27 -21.86 -7.31 -11.72
C ASP A 27 -20.73 -7.69 -10.73
N SER A 28 -20.64 -8.99 -10.37
CA SER A 28 -19.61 -9.47 -9.46
C SER A 28 -18.22 -9.43 -10.08
N GLU A 29 -18.10 -9.60 -11.39
CA GLU A 29 -16.84 -9.44 -12.12
C GLU A 29 -16.42 -7.97 -12.17
N ILE A 30 -17.36 -7.07 -12.43
CA ILE A 30 -17.12 -5.62 -12.37
C ILE A 30 -16.64 -5.20 -10.97
N ASP A 31 -17.25 -5.73 -9.90
CA ASP A 31 -16.81 -5.42 -8.54
C ASP A 31 -15.41 -5.94 -8.25
N LYS A 32 -15.04 -7.12 -8.74
CA LYS A 32 -13.66 -7.64 -8.60
C LYS A 32 -12.65 -6.71 -9.28
N ILE A 33 -12.95 -6.26 -10.51
CA ILE A 33 -12.10 -5.31 -11.24
C ILE A 33 -11.95 -4.00 -10.45
N LYS A 34 -13.06 -3.46 -9.93
CA LYS A 34 -13.03 -2.22 -9.12
C LYS A 34 -12.23 -2.38 -7.83
N THR A 35 -12.36 -3.53 -7.16
CA THR A 35 -11.59 -3.82 -5.95
C THR A 35 -10.11 -3.91 -6.28
N LEU A 36 -9.73 -4.65 -7.31
CA LEU A 36 -8.35 -4.76 -7.76
C LEU A 36 -7.73 -3.40 -8.08
N ARG A 37 -8.44 -2.56 -8.85
CA ARG A 37 -7.98 -1.19 -9.15
C ARG A 37 -7.91 -0.29 -7.93
N GLY A 38 -8.67 -0.57 -6.88
CA GLY A 38 -8.64 0.19 -5.64
C GLY A 38 -7.50 -0.20 -4.70
N GLU A 39 -7.04 -1.45 -4.75
CA GLU A 39 -5.95 -1.96 -3.90
C GLU A 39 -4.56 -1.64 -4.46
N LEU A 40 -4.37 -1.76 -5.77
CA LEU A 40 -3.07 -1.54 -6.42
C LEU A 40 -2.45 -0.14 -6.18
N PRO A 41 -3.21 0.97 -6.25
CA PRO A 41 -2.66 2.29 -5.94
C PRO A 41 -2.17 2.43 -4.50
N LEU A 42 -2.75 1.70 -3.55
CA LEU A 42 -2.34 1.71 -2.15
C LEU A 42 -0.97 1.05 -1.98
N GLU A 43 -0.70 -0.07 -2.68
CA GLU A 43 0.62 -0.70 -2.67
C GLU A 43 1.71 0.22 -3.24
N VAL A 44 1.39 0.98 -4.29
CA VAL A 44 2.31 1.98 -4.86
C VAL A 44 2.56 3.11 -3.86
N GLN A 45 1.53 3.59 -3.19
CA GLN A 45 1.63 4.63 -2.18
C GLN A 45 2.47 4.18 -0.98
N ASP A 46 2.29 2.96 -0.49
CA ASP A 46 3.08 2.40 0.61
C ASP A 46 4.58 2.35 0.24
N LEU A 47 4.91 1.96 -0.99
CA LEU A 47 6.30 1.98 -1.48
C LEU A 47 6.86 3.42 -1.61
N GLU A 48 6.06 4.37 -2.05
CA GLU A 48 6.47 5.79 -2.12
C GLU A 48 6.76 6.34 -0.72
N ASP A 49 5.93 6.03 0.26
CA ASP A 49 6.13 6.44 1.66
C ASP A 49 7.36 5.79 2.28
N GLU A 50 7.61 4.49 2.00
CA GLU A 50 8.84 3.80 2.42
C GLU A 50 10.09 4.47 1.84
N ILE A 51 10.09 4.78 0.55
CA ILE A 51 11.18 5.48 -0.14
C ILE A 51 11.43 6.85 0.48
N ALA A 52 10.38 7.64 0.72
CA ALA A 52 10.50 8.96 1.35
C ALA A 52 11.10 8.87 2.76
N GLY A 53 10.73 7.84 3.52
CA GLY A 53 11.31 7.53 4.83
C GLY A 53 12.81 7.20 4.75
N LEU A 54 13.20 6.36 3.79
CA LEU A 54 14.61 6.01 3.54
C LEU A 54 15.43 7.21 3.09
N GLU A 55 14.92 8.05 2.21
CA GLU A 55 15.58 9.29 1.76
C GLU A 55 15.81 10.27 2.91
N THR A 56 14.80 10.44 3.77
CA THR A 56 14.92 11.29 4.97
C THR A 56 15.99 10.75 5.92
N ARG A 57 15.99 9.44 6.18
CA ARG A 57 17.01 8.80 7.03
C ARG A 57 18.41 8.96 6.45
N LEU A 58 18.55 8.77 5.14
CA LEU A 58 19.83 8.93 4.44
C LEU A 58 20.32 10.38 4.53
N GLY A 59 19.43 11.36 4.36
CA GLY A 59 19.73 12.78 4.54
C GLY A 59 20.29 13.07 5.92
N ASN A 60 19.61 12.61 6.97
CA ASN A 60 20.06 12.78 8.36
C ASN A 60 21.44 12.16 8.62
N LEU A 61 21.69 10.95 8.12
CA LEU A 61 22.99 10.29 8.26
C LEU A 61 24.12 11.08 7.58
N LYS A 62 23.87 11.62 6.38
CA LYS A 62 24.83 12.47 5.65
C LYS A 62 25.12 13.78 6.40
N ASP A 63 24.09 14.39 6.98
CA ASP A 63 24.24 15.60 7.80
C ASP A 63 25.07 15.32 9.07
N GLU A 64 24.84 14.18 9.71
CA GLU A 64 25.63 13.75 10.88
C GLU A 64 27.09 13.53 10.51
N VAL A 65 27.39 12.87 9.39
CA VAL A 65 28.78 12.71 8.89
C VAL A 65 29.39 14.06 8.62
N THR A 66 28.71 14.97 7.97
CA THR A 66 29.20 16.33 7.71
C THR A 66 29.51 17.10 9.00
N SER A 67 28.68 16.92 10.03
CA SER A 67 28.91 17.51 11.35
C SER A 67 30.14 16.93 12.03
N LEU A 68 30.34 15.61 11.95
CA LEU A 68 31.53 14.95 12.50
C LEU A 68 32.80 15.39 11.76
N GLU A 69 32.79 15.52 10.44
CA GLU A 69 33.91 16.02 9.64
C GLU A 69 34.29 17.47 10.01
N LYS A 70 33.29 18.33 10.25
CA LYS A 70 33.50 19.67 10.77
C LYS A 70 34.19 19.64 12.16
N ASN A 71 33.74 18.72 13.02
CA ASN A 71 34.37 18.56 14.35
C ASN A 71 35.81 18.08 14.26
N VAL A 72 36.12 17.15 13.34
CA VAL A 72 37.50 16.73 13.06
C VAL A 72 38.35 17.91 12.61
N SER A 73 37.86 18.70 11.64
CA SER A 73 38.56 19.91 11.15
C SER A 73 38.81 20.92 12.27
N LYS A 74 37.79 21.15 13.13
CA LYS A 74 37.95 22.02 14.30
C LYS A 74 39.05 21.53 15.24
N LYS A 75 39.11 20.22 15.53
CA LYS A 75 40.13 19.64 16.37
C LYS A 75 41.54 19.73 15.77
N HIS A 76 41.68 19.61 14.44
CA HIS A 76 42.95 19.85 13.76
C HIS A 76 43.42 21.30 13.90
N ASN A 77 42.49 22.28 13.78
CA ASN A 77 42.84 23.68 14.00
C ASN A 77 43.31 23.94 15.46
N GLU A 78 42.60 23.37 16.46
CA GLU A 78 42.96 23.46 17.86
C GLU A 78 44.36 22.85 18.14
N ILE A 79 44.72 21.75 17.45
CA ILE A 79 46.09 21.17 17.51
C ILE A 79 47.13 22.15 16.94
N THR A 80 46.83 22.74 15.78
CA THR A 80 47.76 23.73 15.15
C THR A 80 47.97 24.93 16.04
N ASP A 81 46.94 25.43 16.71
CA ASP A 81 47.04 26.54 17.66
C ASP A 81 47.87 26.15 18.89
N ALA A 82 47.66 24.95 19.45
CA ALA A 82 48.42 24.43 20.56
C ALA A 82 49.91 24.25 20.22
N GLU A 83 50.22 23.73 19.02
CA GLU A 83 51.58 23.60 18.52
C GLU A 83 52.29 24.98 18.38
N ALA A 84 51.55 25.98 17.91
CA ALA A 84 52.07 27.36 17.83
C ALA A 84 52.38 27.95 19.22
N LEU A 85 51.49 27.67 20.21
CA LEU A 85 51.71 28.06 21.60
C LEU A 85 52.96 27.38 22.21
N ILE A 86 53.13 26.09 21.98
CA ILE A 86 54.29 25.33 22.42
C ILE A 86 55.58 25.97 21.89
N LYS A 87 55.66 26.22 20.58
CA LYS A 87 56.83 26.90 19.97
C LYS A 87 57.10 28.24 20.62
N LYS A 88 56.08 29.03 20.88
CA LYS A 88 56.20 30.33 21.56
C LYS A 88 56.73 30.17 22.99
N TYR A 89 56.20 29.21 23.75
CA TYR A 89 56.69 28.97 25.13
C TYR A 89 58.13 28.42 25.17
N GLU A 90 58.50 27.55 24.24
CA GLU A 90 59.85 27.06 24.07
C GLU A 90 60.85 28.19 23.76
N GLU A 91 60.47 29.16 22.89
CA GLU A 91 61.31 30.34 22.60
C GLU A 91 61.44 31.24 23.82
N GLN A 92 60.34 31.44 24.58
CA GLN A 92 60.42 32.22 25.83
C GLN A 92 61.30 31.53 26.87
N GLN A 93 61.17 30.20 26.99
CA GLN A 93 61.97 29.41 27.95
C GLN A 93 63.47 29.54 27.72
N LYS A 94 63.92 29.68 26.46
CA LYS A 94 65.36 29.91 26.14
C LYS A 94 65.86 31.23 26.66
N ASN A 95 65.03 32.24 26.88
CA ASN A 95 65.37 33.58 27.27
C ASN A 95 65.19 33.86 28.77
N VAL A 96 64.60 32.93 29.51
CA VAL A 96 64.29 33.07 30.95
C VAL A 96 65.55 32.80 31.79
N ARG A 97 65.71 33.62 32.80
CA ARG A 97 66.87 33.50 33.78
C ARG A 97 66.38 33.07 35.18
N ASN A 98 65.09 32.92 35.38
CA ASN A 98 64.47 32.61 36.67
C ASN A 98 63.88 31.19 36.64
N ASN A 99 64.35 30.34 37.58
CA ASN A 99 63.86 28.94 37.65
C ASN A 99 62.31 28.82 37.81
N ARG A 100 61.72 29.76 38.55
CA ARG A 100 60.28 29.72 38.76
C ARG A 100 59.46 29.99 37.46
N GLU A 101 59.97 30.90 36.63
CA GLU A 101 59.32 31.17 35.29
C GLU A 101 59.62 30.03 34.34
N PHE A 102 60.79 29.44 34.37
CA PHE A 102 61.12 28.24 33.59
C PHE A 102 60.19 27.08 33.92
N ASP A 103 59.97 26.80 35.22
CA ASP A 103 59.03 25.73 35.67
C ASP A 103 57.61 26.01 35.26
N SER A 104 57.15 27.28 35.25
CA SER A 104 55.84 27.67 34.82
C SER A 104 55.65 27.41 33.33
N LEU A 105 56.57 27.82 32.49
CA LEU A 105 56.56 27.58 31.04
C LEU A 105 56.60 26.07 30.69
N SER A 106 57.44 25.32 31.49
CA SER A 106 57.47 23.86 31.32
C SER A 106 56.10 23.20 31.56
N LYS A 107 55.38 23.66 32.58
CA LYS A 107 54.03 23.16 32.86
C LYS A 107 53.01 23.55 31.76
N GLU A 108 53.12 24.76 31.22
CA GLU A 108 52.26 25.19 30.09
C GLU A 108 52.52 24.34 28.84
N ILE A 109 53.78 24.04 28.53
CA ILE A 109 54.16 23.15 27.42
C ILE A 109 53.60 21.75 27.65
N GLU A 110 53.75 21.20 28.87
CA GLU A 110 53.19 19.90 29.24
C GLU A 110 51.64 19.88 29.06
N TYR A 111 50.98 20.94 29.53
CA TYR A 111 49.53 21.08 29.39
C TYR A 111 49.10 21.08 27.90
N GLN A 112 49.74 21.87 27.05
CA GLN A 112 49.45 21.90 25.63
C GLN A 112 49.72 20.56 24.94
N ASN A 113 50.75 19.82 25.32
CA ASN A 113 50.98 18.47 24.80
C ASN A 113 49.88 17.49 25.20
N LEU A 114 49.38 17.55 26.45
CA LEU A 114 48.25 16.73 26.89
C LEU A 114 46.96 17.08 26.17
N GLU A 115 46.74 18.38 25.87
CA GLU A 115 45.58 18.79 25.04
C GLU A 115 45.69 18.22 23.62
N ILE A 116 46.85 18.27 22.99
CA ILE A 116 47.10 17.66 21.67
C ILE A 116 46.82 16.16 21.70
N GLU A 117 47.25 15.45 22.73
CA GLU A 117 46.94 14.03 22.88
C GLU A 117 45.41 13.77 22.99
N LEU A 118 44.72 14.61 23.77
CA LEU A 118 43.27 14.53 23.92
C LEU A 118 42.55 14.81 22.59
N PHE A 119 42.95 15.83 21.84
CA PHE A 119 42.39 16.15 20.52
C PHE A 119 42.64 15.03 19.52
N ASN A 120 43.82 14.45 19.51
CA ASN A 120 44.13 13.29 18.67
C ASN A 120 43.25 12.06 19.00
N LYS A 121 42.96 11.81 20.29
CA LYS A 121 42.01 10.75 20.68
C LYS A 121 40.62 11.04 20.16
N LYS A 122 40.14 12.27 20.33
CA LYS A 122 38.82 12.68 19.82
C LYS A 122 38.71 12.58 18.29
N ILE A 123 39.76 12.95 17.56
CA ILE A 123 39.81 12.79 16.11
C ILE A 123 39.69 11.32 15.70
N LYS A 124 40.36 10.42 16.41
CA LYS A 124 40.24 8.98 16.16
C LYS A 124 38.82 8.47 16.42
N GLU A 125 38.19 8.93 17.51
CA GLU A 125 36.81 8.58 17.83
C GLU A 125 35.82 9.08 16.75
N PHE A 126 35.98 10.34 16.32
CA PHE A 126 35.11 10.90 15.25
C PHE A 126 35.32 10.20 13.91
N ASN A 127 36.57 9.91 13.54
CA ASN A 127 36.85 9.18 12.32
C ASN A 127 36.27 7.76 12.34
N PHE A 128 36.32 7.07 13.48
CA PHE A 128 35.69 5.77 13.64
C PHE A 128 34.16 5.86 13.43
N GLN A 129 33.50 6.85 14.07
CA GLN A 129 32.07 7.07 13.89
C GLN A 129 31.71 7.43 12.44
N ILE A 130 32.56 8.21 11.75
CA ILE A 130 32.37 8.55 10.34
C ILE A 130 32.40 7.29 9.48
N GLU A 131 33.37 6.40 9.69
CA GLU A 131 33.47 5.15 8.91
C GLU A 131 32.27 4.21 9.17
N GLU A 132 31.85 4.05 10.44
CA GLU A 132 30.64 3.28 10.75
C GLU A 132 29.42 3.84 10.04
N LYS A 133 29.22 5.18 10.07
CA LYS A 133 28.07 5.82 9.40
C LYS A 133 28.16 5.71 7.88
N LYS A 134 29.32 5.79 7.28
CA LYS A 134 29.52 5.60 5.84
C LYS A 134 29.12 4.20 5.37
N VAL A 135 29.41 3.17 6.16
CA VAL A 135 28.95 1.80 5.86
C VAL A 135 27.41 1.75 5.84
N VAL A 136 26.76 2.30 6.87
CA VAL A 136 25.28 2.35 6.94
C VAL A 136 24.68 3.17 5.79
N ILE A 137 25.32 4.27 5.40
CA ILE A 137 24.91 5.09 4.25
C ILE A 137 24.95 4.26 2.97
N THR A 138 26.05 3.53 2.73
CA THR A 138 26.18 2.70 1.51
C THR A 138 25.13 1.60 1.45
N GLU A 139 24.86 0.92 2.56
CA GLU A 139 23.81 -0.09 2.66
C GLU A 139 22.42 0.53 2.42
N SER A 140 22.15 1.70 3.01
CA SER A 140 20.88 2.41 2.83
C SER A 140 20.68 2.93 1.41
N GLU A 141 21.75 3.36 0.73
CA GLU A 141 21.73 3.76 -0.69
C GLU A 141 21.41 2.57 -1.60
N GLY A 142 21.98 1.39 -1.29
CA GLY A 142 21.66 0.15 -1.99
C GLY A 142 20.19 -0.21 -1.84
N ALA A 143 19.68 -0.24 -0.61
CA ALA A 143 18.27 -0.51 -0.33
C ALA A 143 17.32 0.50 -1.00
N LEU A 144 17.69 1.79 -0.99
CA LEU A 144 16.91 2.83 -1.66
C LEU A 144 16.84 2.62 -3.17
N SER A 145 17.95 2.21 -3.79
CA SER A 145 18.00 1.91 -5.23
C SER A 145 17.11 0.72 -5.60
N GLU A 146 17.14 -0.35 -4.79
CA GLU A 146 16.27 -1.51 -4.98
C GLU A 146 14.79 -1.12 -4.87
N ARG A 147 14.41 -0.37 -3.82
CA ARG A 147 13.02 0.07 -3.64
C ARG A 147 12.52 0.98 -4.77
N LYS A 148 13.37 1.83 -5.32
CA LYS A 148 13.01 2.65 -6.49
C LYS A 148 12.76 1.80 -7.72
N THR A 149 13.56 0.77 -7.94
CA THR A 149 13.34 -0.17 -9.05
C THR A 149 12.04 -0.95 -8.86
N ASP A 150 11.75 -1.40 -7.63
CA ASP A 150 10.49 -2.08 -7.30
C ASP A 150 9.29 -1.16 -7.55
N LEU A 151 9.39 0.12 -7.17
CA LEU A 151 8.34 1.11 -7.41
C LEU A 151 8.08 1.32 -8.90
N ASP A 152 9.13 1.45 -9.71
CA ASP A 152 8.99 1.64 -11.15
C ASP A 152 8.34 0.41 -11.82
N ASN A 153 8.72 -0.80 -11.41
CA ASN A 153 8.11 -2.03 -11.87
C ASN A 153 6.62 -2.10 -11.48
N LYS A 154 6.30 -1.79 -10.22
CA LYS A 154 4.92 -1.78 -9.72
C LYS A 154 4.04 -0.75 -10.43
N LYS A 155 4.56 0.42 -10.73
CA LYS A 155 3.84 1.43 -11.52
C LYS A 155 3.55 0.95 -12.94
N SER A 156 4.53 0.29 -13.59
CA SER A 156 4.32 -0.27 -14.92
C SER A 156 3.28 -1.40 -14.93
N GLU A 157 3.35 -2.31 -13.93
CA GLU A 157 2.34 -3.37 -13.75
C GLU A 157 0.93 -2.77 -13.51
N LEU A 158 0.84 -1.73 -12.70
CA LEU A 158 -0.41 -1.02 -12.43
C LEU A 158 -1.02 -0.44 -13.70
N ASP A 159 -0.21 0.25 -14.52
CA ASP A 159 -0.68 0.84 -15.77
C ASP A 159 -1.17 -0.22 -16.77
N GLU A 160 -0.48 -1.36 -16.88
CA GLU A 160 -0.90 -2.49 -17.69
C GLU A 160 -2.23 -3.08 -17.20
N ILE A 161 -2.37 -3.35 -15.90
CA ILE A 161 -3.59 -3.89 -15.29
C ILE A 161 -4.76 -2.91 -15.46
N ILE A 162 -4.56 -1.61 -15.28
CA ILE A 162 -5.60 -0.60 -15.51
C ILE A 162 -6.05 -0.62 -16.97
N SER A 163 -5.12 -0.67 -17.92
CA SER A 163 -5.44 -0.69 -19.35
C SER A 163 -6.23 -1.94 -19.75
N ASP A 164 -5.81 -3.11 -19.27
CA ASP A 164 -6.46 -4.39 -19.60
C ASP A 164 -7.83 -4.50 -18.93
N THR A 165 -7.90 -4.20 -17.64
CA THR A 165 -9.17 -4.25 -16.90
C THR A 165 -10.19 -3.21 -17.39
N GLN A 166 -9.74 -2.09 -17.98
CA GLN A 166 -10.66 -1.11 -18.57
C GLN A 166 -11.39 -1.67 -19.79
N LYS A 167 -10.68 -2.40 -20.65
CA LYS A 167 -11.28 -3.06 -21.83
C LYS A 167 -12.26 -4.15 -21.43
N GLU A 168 -11.90 -4.95 -20.42
CA GLU A 168 -12.78 -5.99 -19.87
C GLU A 168 -14.04 -5.38 -19.27
N GLU A 169 -13.89 -4.33 -18.47
CA GLU A 169 -15.02 -3.61 -17.85
C GLU A 169 -15.99 -3.04 -18.89
N GLU A 170 -15.46 -2.41 -19.97
CA GLU A 170 -16.30 -1.93 -21.07
C GLU A 170 -17.09 -3.07 -21.75
N GLY A 171 -16.48 -4.24 -21.91
CA GLY A 171 -17.13 -5.44 -22.41
C GLY A 171 -18.23 -5.95 -21.48
N LEU A 172 -17.97 -5.94 -20.17
CA LEU A 172 -18.92 -6.34 -19.13
C LEU A 172 -20.12 -5.37 -19.04
N TYR A 173 -19.89 -4.06 -19.15
CA TYR A 173 -20.98 -3.08 -19.18
C TYR A 173 -21.92 -3.27 -20.38
N LYS A 174 -21.41 -3.58 -21.56
CA LYS A 174 -22.25 -3.89 -22.73
C LYS A 174 -23.10 -5.14 -22.51
N LYS A 175 -22.52 -6.19 -21.90
CA LYS A 175 -23.28 -7.38 -21.51
C LYS A 175 -24.35 -7.06 -20.46
N LEU A 176 -24.01 -6.23 -19.48
CA LEU A 176 -24.92 -5.78 -18.44
C LEU A 176 -26.14 -5.06 -19.03
N GLU A 177 -25.96 -4.11 -19.94
CA GLU A 177 -27.04 -3.40 -20.63
C GLU A 177 -27.92 -4.37 -21.36
N THR A 178 -27.36 -5.33 -22.12
CA THR A 178 -28.16 -6.35 -22.86
C THR A 178 -28.98 -7.21 -21.92
N ILE A 179 -28.48 -7.57 -20.74
CA ILE A 179 -29.20 -8.38 -19.77
C ILE A 179 -30.28 -7.54 -19.05
N GLU A 180 -30.00 -6.27 -18.74
CA GLU A 180 -30.95 -5.36 -18.12
C GLU A 180 -32.19 -5.12 -19.00
N GLU A 181 -32.03 -5.08 -20.33
CA GLU A 181 -33.19 -4.94 -21.28
C GLU A 181 -34.15 -6.09 -21.21
N ILE A 182 -33.73 -7.29 -20.80
CA ILE A 182 -34.57 -8.48 -20.68
C ILE A 182 -35.38 -8.50 -19.38
N ILE A 183 -34.90 -7.75 -18.35
CA ILE A 183 -35.45 -7.78 -17.00
C ILE A 183 -36.44 -6.62 -16.81
N GLU A 184 -37.64 -6.92 -16.26
CA GLU A 184 -38.59 -5.88 -15.91
C GLU A 184 -38.02 -4.83 -14.95
N ASP A 185 -38.29 -3.55 -15.18
CA ASP A 185 -37.76 -2.40 -14.36
C ASP A 185 -38.02 -2.58 -12.85
N ARG A 186 -39.23 -3.11 -12.51
CA ARG A 186 -39.56 -3.35 -11.11
C ARG A 186 -38.66 -4.39 -10.46
N LEU A 187 -38.32 -5.43 -11.20
CA LEU A 187 -37.49 -6.53 -10.73
C LEU A 187 -36.03 -6.11 -10.68
N LEU A 188 -35.57 -5.36 -11.66
CA LEU A 188 -34.25 -4.77 -11.72
C LEU A 188 -33.99 -3.79 -10.55
N THR A 189 -34.97 -2.95 -10.26
CA THR A 189 -34.92 -2.02 -9.10
C THR A 189 -34.83 -2.79 -7.78
N ALA A 190 -35.60 -3.88 -7.63
CA ALA A 190 -35.53 -4.72 -6.45
C ALA A 190 -34.18 -5.41 -6.32
N TYR A 191 -33.62 -5.95 -7.40
CA TYR A 191 -32.31 -6.56 -7.47
C TYR A 191 -31.21 -5.55 -7.04
N LYS A 192 -31.17 -4.36 -7.67
CA LYS A 192 -30.18 -3.32 -7.36
C LYS A 192 -30.22 -2.91 -5.87
N ARG A 193 -31.44 -2.81 -5.30
CA ARG A 193 -31.61 -2.50 -3.86
C ARG A 193 -31.09 -3.61 -2.95
N ILE A 194 -31.38 -4.89 -3.28
CA ILE A 194 -30.92 -6.02 -2.48
C ILE A 194 -29.40 -6.11 -2.54
N ARG A 195 -28.82 -5.94 -3.74
CA ARG A 195 -27.38 -5.97 -3.97
C ARG A 195 -26.65 -4.89 -3.16
N ALA A 196 -27.15 -3.66 -3.19
CA ALA A 196 -26.53 -2.54 -2.45
C ALA A 196 -26.53 -2.75 -0.92
N ASN A 197 -27.53 -3.48 -0.39
CA ASN A 197 -27.63 -3.79 1.04
C ASN A 197 -26.88 -5.06 1.45
N ALA A 198 -26.46 -5.88 0.49
CA ALA A 198 -25.74 -7.12 0.76
C ALA A 198 -24.23 -6.86 0.86
N ARG A 199 -23.59 -7.20 2.01
CA ARG A 199 -22.15 -6.98 2.23
C ARG A 199 -21.24 -7.57 1.15
N ASN A 200 -21.67 -8.69 0.54
CA ASN A 200 -20.93 -9.39 -0.51
C ASN A 200 -21.47 -9.10 -1.93
N GLY A 201 -22.34 -8.09 -2.09
CA GLY A 201 -22.89 -7.73 -3.38
C GLY A 201 -23.81 -8.78 -4.02
N LEU A 202 -24.16 -9.88 -3.34
CA LEU A 202 -24.98 -10.97 -3.90
C LEU A 202 -26.45 -10.75 -3.58
N ALA A 203 -27.26 -10.48 -4.61
CA ALA A 203 -28.70 -10.34 -4.53
C ALA A 203 -29.44 -11.66 -4.83
N VAL A 204 -28.86 -12.53 -5.67
CA VAL A 204 -29.38 -13.84 -6.06
C VAL A 204 -28.47 -14.91 -5.49
N VAL A 205 -29.03 -15.84 -4.73
CA VAL A 205 -28.24 -16.88 -4.03
C VAL A 205 -28.89 -18.25 -4.13
N PRO A 206 -28.09 -19.34 -4.18
CA PRO A 206 -28.61 -20.69 -4.18
C PRO A 206 -29.16 -21.10 -2.81
N VAL A 207 -29.96 -22.14 -2.82
CA VAL A 207 -30.26 -22.92 -1.62
C VAL A 207 -29.25 -24.05 -1.52
N GLN A 208 -28.38 -23.98 -0.54
CA GLN A 208 -27.34 -24.98 -0.30
C GLN A 208 -27.52 -25.64 1.07
N ARG A 209 -27.52 -26.97 1.12
CA ARG A 209 -27.67 -27.73 2.38
C ARG A 209 -28.88 -27.27 3.21
N ASP A 210 -30.01 -27.10 2.54
CA ASP A 210 -31.28 -26.66 3.13
C ASP A 210 -31.25 -25.23 3.73
N ALA A 211 -30.21 -24.43 3.38
CA ALA A 211 -30.06 -23.08 3.86
C ALA A 211 -29.89 -22.07 2.74
N CYS A 212 -30.15 -20.80 3.04
CA CYS A 212 -29.90 -19.67 2.15
C CYS A 212 -28.41 -19.46 1.93
N GLY A 213 -27.92 -19.49 0.69
CA GLY A 213 -26.50 -19.28 0.35
C GLY A 213 -25.96 -17.89 0.68
N GLY A 214 -26.81 -16.97 1.17
CA GLY A 214 -26.39 -15.62 1.55
C GLY A 214 -26.35 -15.31 3.05
N CYS A 215 -27.33 -15.80 3.82
CA CYS A 215 -27.41 -15.59 5.27
C CYS A 215 -27.35 -16.88 6.09
N PHE A 216 -27.30 -18.02 5.42
CA PHE A 216 -27.18 -19.37 5.99
C PHE A 216 -28.32 -19.79 6.92
N ASN A 217 -29.41 -19.04 6.94
CA ASN A 217 -30.62 -19.46 7.68
C ASN A 217 -31.32 -20.62 6.94
N GLN A 218 -31.83 -21.55 7.72
CA GLN A 218 -32.51 -22.74 7.22
C GLN A 218 -33.79 -22.37 6.47
N ILE A 219 -34.04 -23.05 5.33
CA ILE A 219 -35.21 -22.86 4.50
C ILE A 219 -36.13 -24.09 4.63
N PRO A 220 -37.41 -23.91 5.00
CA PRO A 220 -38.35 -25.02 5.14
C PRO A 220 -38.44 -25.87 3.86
N PRO A 221 -38.58 -27.21 3.96
CA PRO A 221 -38.62 -28.11 2.79
C PRO A 221 -39.70 -27.74 1.76
N GLN A 222 -40.85 -27.26 2.21
CA GLN A 222 -41.93 -26.79 1.31
C GLN A 222 -41.49 -25.63 0.44
N ARG A 223 -40.74 -24.66 1.02
CA ARG A 223 -40.20 -23.52 0.28
C ARG A 223 -39.11 -23.97 -0.73
N GLN A 224 -38.34 -24.97 -0.39
CA GLN A 224 -37.30 -25.51 -1.30
C GLN A 224 -37.96 -26.15 -2.54
N LEU A 225 -39.09 -26.85 -2.37
CA LEU A 225 -39.87 -27.40 -3.48
C LEU A 225 -40.46 -26.29 -4.37
N ASP A 226 -40.96 -25.22 -3.77
CA ASP A 226 -41.46 -24.06 -4.51
C ASP A 226 -40.32 -23.37 -5.32
N ILE A 227 -39.12 -23.26 -4.76
CA ILE A 227 -37.95 -22.71 -5.47
C ILE A 227 -37.57 -23.60 -6.66
N LYS A 228 -37.49 -24.92 -6.46
CA LYS A 228 -37.21 -25.88 -7.53
C LYS A 228 -38.27 -25.88 -8.64
N SER A 229 -39.50 -25.53 -8.33
CA SER A 229 -40.58 -25.47 -9.34
C SER A 229 -40.48 -24.29 -10.30
N ARG A 230 -39.66 -23.25 -9.97
CA ARG A 230 -39.38 -22.04 -10.78
C ARG A 230 -40.64 -21.27 -11.25
N LYS A 231 -41.78 -21.50 -10.62
CA LYS A 231 -43.05 -20.85 -10.99
C LYS A 231 -43.21 -19.45 -10.40
N LYS A 232 -42.42 -19.11 -9.40
CA LYS A 232 -42.47 -17.83 -8.67
C LYS A 232 -41.05 -17.40 -8.26
N ILE A 233 -40.84 -16.09 -8.22
CA ILE A 233 -39.64 -15.51 -7.62
C ILE A 233 -39.80 -15.55 -6.09
N ILE A 234 -38.92 -16.28 -5.41
CA ILE A 234 -38.98 -16.48 -3.97
C ILE A 234 -37.79 -15.75 -3.34
N VAL A 235 -38.07 -14.98 -2.31
CA VAL A 235 -37.04 -14.26 -1.54
C VAL A 235 -36.86 -14.89 -0.16
N CYS A 236 -35.66 -14.81 0.36
CA CYS A 236 -35.35 -15.24 1.70
C CYS A 236 -36.01 -14.33 2.74
N GLU A 237 -36.78 -14.90 3.67
CA GLU A 237 -37.50 -14.14 4.70
C GLU A 237 -36.62 -13.42 5.67
N TYR A 238 -35.36 -13.87 5.83
CA TYR A 238 -34.39 -13.30 6.77
C TYR A 238 -33.54 -12.18 6.17
N CYS A 239 -33.09 -12.34 4.93
CA CYS A 239 -32.14 -11.39 4.32
C CYS A 239 -32.64 -10.72 3.03
N GLY A 240 -33.82 -11.11 2.54
CA GLY A 240 -34.49 -10.52 1.36
C GLY A 240 -33.85 -10.89 0.01
N ARG A 241 -32.80 -11.71 -0.03
CA ARG A 241 -32.14 -12.15 -1.27
C ARG A 241 -33.07 -13.07 -2.08
N ILE A 242 -32.95 -13.01 -3.39
CA ILE A 242 -33.68 -13.89 -4.32
C ILE A 242 -33.05 -15.27 -4.26
N LEU A 243 -33.89 -16.30 -4.07
CA LEU A 243 -33.45 -17.68 -3.96
C LEU A 243 -33.64 -18.40 -5.30
N VAL A 244 -32.59 -19.10 -5.71
CA VAL A 244 -32.56 -19.93 -6.92
C VAL A 244 -32.11 -21.36 -6.59
N ASP A 245 -32.44 -22.29 -7.48
CA ASP A 245 -31.98 -23.67 -7.38
C ASP A 245 -30.58 -23.85 -8.03
N ASP A 246 -29.95 -24.98 -7.75
CA ASP A 246 -28.59 -25.28 -8.24
C ASP A 246 -28.52 -25.44 -9.76
N GLU A 247 -29.62 -25.73 -10.47
CA GLU A 247 -29.60 -25.89 -11.93
C GLU A 247 -29.47 -24.53 -12.62
N ILE A 248 -30.11 -23.48 -12.11
CA ILE A 248 -29.95 -22.11 -12.64
C ILE A 248 -28.50 -21.68 -12.56
N ILE A 249 -27.78 -22.08 -11.49
CA ILE A 249 -26.39 -21.74 -11.30
C ILE A 249 -25.45 -22.45 -12.28
N LYS A 250 -25.72 -23.76 -12.52
CA LYS A 250 -24.92 -24.58 -13.44
C LYS A 250 -25.02 -24.13 -14.89
N GLU A 251 -26.14 -23.61 -15.27
CA GLU A 251 -26.44 -23.18 -16.65
C GLU A 251 -26.17 -21.66 -16.84
N GLY A 252 -25.98 -20.89 -15.79
CA GLY A 252 -25.67 -19.45 -15.83
C GLY A 252 -24.27 -19.10 -16.30
N HIS A 253 -23.48 -20.06 -16.74
CA HIS A 253 -22.20 -19.84 -17.40
C HIS A 253 -22.45 -19.63 -18.92
N LEU A 254 -22.91 -18.45 -19.29
CA LEU A 254 -22.95 -17.96 -20.67
C LEU A 254 -21.76 -17.01 -20.95
#